data_9b8597281165f8ce21dd872e3b208a34
#
_entry.id   9b8597281165f8ce21dd872e3b208a34
#
_cell.length_a   1.000
_cell.length_b   1.000
_cell.length_c   1.000
_cell.angle_alpha   90.00
_cell.angle_beta   90.00
_cell.angle_gamma   90.00
#
_symmetry.space_group_name_H-M   'P 1'
#
loop_
_entity.id
_entity.type
_entity.pdbx_description
1 polymer ?
#
loop_
_entity_poly.entity_id
_entity_poly.type
_entity_poly.pdbx_seq_one_letter_code
_entity_poly.pdbx_strand_id
1 'polypeptide(L)'
;MKFLLGAMALSTFVATNNVQAAENEGIIPKCVVQEKALVKGDAHVPVSKCGQPFRYSTPEWKVEKDGSKVLYRDGKRALKWQAVDNTWVFIGDNFKPLKGWQVLPVVQQGLINVVEGDDIHTSVPDKGYFYFNEQGYLQEKWVFDDGKWMYIPERGKYAVDWLQIKDKWYYFNQSGKMQTGWKMLNGVWYYLNESGAMETGWVQVDGKWYYFNTSGSMQTGWVQWNDAWYYFAPSGEMKTGWVESSGKWYFLKENGQMAVSEKTADGYQVDATGAWIR
;
A
#
# COMPACT_ATOMS: atom_id res chain seq x y z
N MET A 1 6.85 -45.90 -23.32
CA MET A 1 5.63 -45.34 -22.76
C MET A 1 5.61 -43.86 -23.04
N LYS A 2 4.81 -43.43 -24.03
CA LYS A 2 4.69 -42.02 -24.47
C LYS A 2 3.61 -41.34 -23.59
N PHE A 3 3.96 -40.24 -22.93
CA PHE A 3 2.96 -39.37 -22.33
C PHE A 3 2.72 -38.14 -23.24
N LEU A 4 1.47 -38.03 -23.68
CA LEU A 4 0.97 -36.91 -24.47
C LEU A 4 0.84 -35.67 -23.55
N LEU A 5 1.42 -34.56 -23.98
CA LEU A 5 1.07 -33.23 -23.49
C LEU A 5 -0.23 -32.77 -24.18
N GLY A 6 -1.28 -32.57 -23.41
CA GLY A 6 -2.50 -31.92 -23.86
C GLY A 6 -2.36 -30.41 -23.76
N ALA A 7 -2.37 -29.74 -24.89
CA ALA A 7 -2.47 -28.27 -24.97
C ALA A 7 -3.92 -27.86 -24.69
N MET A 8 -4.15 -27.06 -23.65
CA MET A 8 -5.43 -26.36 -23.44
C MET A 8 -5.43 -25.07 -24.25
N ALA A 9 -6.29 -25.03 -25.26
CA ALA A 9 -6.56 -23.85 -26.05
C ALA A 9 -7.41 -22.86 -25.23
N LEU A 10 -6.92 -21.63 -25.07
CA LEU A 10 -7.72 -20.49 -24.62
C LEU A 10 -8.67 -20.09 -25.77
N SER A 11 -9.95 -20.36 -25.59
CA SER A 11 -10.99 -19.82 -26.46
C SER A 11 -11.31 -18.38 -26.07
N THR A 12 -10.90 -17.44 -26.93
CA THR A 12 -11.37 -16.05 -26.90
C THR A 12 -12.82 -16.00 -27.39
N PHE A 13 -13.75 -15.76 -26.47
CA PHE A 13 -15.11 -15.41 -26.84
C PHE A 13 -15.16 -13.92 -27.24
N VAL A 14 -15.24 -13.66 -28.54
CA VAL A 14 -15.67 -12.37 -29.09
C VAL A 14 -17.20 -12.39 -29.14
N ALA A 15 -17.84 -11.70 -28.22
CA ALA A 15 -19.28 -11.46 -28.29
C ALA A 15 -19.55 -10.25 -29.18
N THR A 16 -19.92 -10.51 -30.43
CA THR A 16 -20.53 -9.51 -31.33
C THR A 16 -22.00 -9.37 -30.96
N ASN A 17 -22.37 -8.31 -30.28
CA ASN A 17 -23.78 -7.93 -30.12
C ASN A 17 -24.16 -6.91 -31.17
N ASN A 18 -24.87 -7.36 -32.19
CA ASN A 18 -25.66 -6.52 -33.06
C ASN A 18 -26.83 -5.92 -32.28
N VAL A 19 -26.81 -4.62 -32.04
CA VAL A 19 -27.97 -3.87 -31.54
C VAL A 19 -28.59 -3.13 -32.72
N GLN A 20 -29.74 -3.61 -33.12
CA GLN A 20 -30.64 -2.94 -34.07
C GLN A 20 -31.21 -1.68 -33.39
N ALA A 21 -30.99 -0.53 -34.00
CA ALA A 21 -31.56 0.75 -33.56
C ALA A 21 -33.09 0.76 -33.78
N ALA A 22 -33.84 0.92 -32.70
CA ALA A 22 -35.24 1.33 -32.76
C ALA A 22 -35.29 2.84 -32.57
N GLU A 23 -35.55 3.53 -33.64
CA GLU A 23 -35.98 4.94 -33.61
C GLU A 23 -37.42 4.98 -33.12
N ASN A 24 -37.66 5.55 -31.93
CA ASN A 24 -38.96 6.20 -31.60
C ASN A 24 -38.78 7.15 -30.41
N GLU A 25 -39.05 8.36 -30.71
CA GLU A 25 -39.53 9.52 -29.93
C GLU A 25 -39.38 9.52 -28.38
N GLY A 26 -38.57 10.42 -27.89
CA GLY A 26 -38.96 11.29 -26.74
C GLY A 26 -38.73 10.77 -25.33
N ILE A 27 -38.05 9.63 -25.08
CA ILE A 27 -37.73 9.22 -23.73
C ILE A 27 -36.21 8.97 -23.68
N ILE A 28 -35.50 9.86 -23.00
CA ILE A 28 -34.08 9.63 -22.68
C ILE A 28 -33.99 8.35 -21.80
N PRO A 29 -33.40 7.26 -22.29
CA PRO A 29 -33.28 6.07 -21.45
C PRO A 29 -32.40 6.40 -20.21
N LYS A 30 -32.93 6.13 -19.03
CA LYS A 30 -32.14 6.18 -17.79
C LYS A 30 -30.97 5.21 -17.93
N CYS A 31 -29.82 5.74 -18.30
CA CYS A 31 -28.59 4.97 -18.35
C CYS A 31 -28.15 4.58 -16.90
N VAL A 32 -28.23 3.30 -16.61
CA VAL A 32 -27.68 2.73 -15.37
C VAL A 32 -26.23 2.37 -15.64
N VAL A 33 -25.28 2.96 -14.93
CA VAL A 33 -23.86 2.61 -15.01
C VAL A 33 -23.62 1.32 -14.23
N GLN A 34 -23.06 0.32 -14.87
CA GLN A 34 -22.49 -0.83 -14.19
C GLN A 34 -20.97 -0.61 -14.05
N GLU A 35 -20.48 -0.72 -12.84
CA GLU A 35 -19.05 -0.83 -12.59
C GLU A 35 -18.51 -2.08 -13.30
N LYS A 36 -17.56 -1.90 -14.20
CA LYS A 36 -16.70 -2.99 -14.66
C LYS A 36 -15.41 -2.94 -13.90
N ALA A 37 -15.02 -4.11 -13.40
CA ALA A 37 -13.80 -4.34 -12.67
C ALA A 37 -12.59 -3.66 -13.33
N LEU A 38 -11.78 -3.04 -12.46
CA LEU A 38 -10.51 -2.38 -12.75
C LEU A 38 -9.57 -3.27 -13.57
N VAL A 39 -9.26 -2.86 -14.78
CA VAL A 39 -8.06 -3.31 -15.49
C VAL A 39 -6.91 -2.39 -15.09
N LYS A 40 -5.80 -3.00 -14.70
CA LYS A 40 -4.58 -2.33 -14.25
C LYS A 40 -4.13 -1.29 -15.28
N GLY A 41 -4.10 -0.01 -14.89
CA GLY A 41 -3.28 0.99 -15.57
C GLY A 41 -3.97 2.22 -16.13
N ASP A 42 -5.30 2.27 -16.25
CA ASP A 42 -5.98 3.40 -16.87
C ASP A 42 -6.78 4.23 -15.86
N ALA A 43 -6.63 5.56 -15.96
CA ALA A 43 -7.47 6.50 -15.26
C ALA A 43 -8.94 6.26 -15.66
N HIS A 44 -9.78 5.93 -14.67
CA HIS A 44 -11.17 5.57 -14.91
C HIS A 44 -11.95 6.75 -15.53
N VAL A 45 -12.22 6.64 -16.80
CA VAL A 45 -13.34 7.38 -17.42
C VAL A 45 -14.58 6.49 -17.27
N PRO A 46 -15.62 6.90 -16.54
CA PRO A 46 -16.84 6.14 -16.45
C PRO A 46 -17.49 6.04 -17.85
N VAL A 47 -17.76 4.81 -18.28
CA VAL A 47 -18.51 4.56 -19.53
C VAL A 47 -19.99 4.33 -19.22
N SER A 48 -20.87 4.90 -20.03
CA SER A 48 -22.30 4.65 -19.91
C SER A 48 -22.66 3.22 -20.31
N LYS A 49 -23.76 2.66 -19.77
CA LYS A 49 -24.30 1.34 -20.18
C LYS A 49 -24.58 1.23 -21.68
N CYS A 50 -24.68 2.36 -22.39
CA CYS A 50 -24.97 2.42 -23.82
C CYS A 50 -23.71 2.32 -24.70
N GLY A 51 -22.51 2.02 -24.11
CA GLY A 51 -21.27 1.87 -24.89
C GLY A 51 -20.75 3.17 -25.52
N GLN A 52 -21.43 4.29 -25.30
CA GLN A 52 -20.97 5.61 -25.72
C GLN A 52 -20.15 6.21 -24.59
N PRO A 53 -18.92 6.70 -24.84
CA PRO A 53 -18.25 7.53 -23.86
C PRO A 53 -19.15 8.73 -23.55
N PHE A 54 -19.34 9.04 -22.27
CA PHE A 54 -19.94 10.31 -21.92
C PHE A 54 -19.11 11.40 -22.60
N ARG A 55 -19.67 12.08 -23.58
CA ARG A 55 -19.07 13.28 -24.17
C ARG A 55 -19.19 14.43 -23.17
N TYR A 56 -18.48 14.33 -22.07
CA TYR A 56 -18.21 15.53 -21.29
C TYR A 56 -17.12 16.29 -22.02
N SER A 57 -17.32 17.59 -22.20
CA SER A 57 -16.23 18.45 -22.66
C SER A 57 -15.06 18.33 -21.72
N THR A 58 -13.87 18.48 -22.25
CA THR A 58 -12.66 18.59 -21.42
C THR A 58 -12.82 19.80 -20.51
N PRO A 59 -12.68 19.64 -19.18
CA PRO A 59 -12.74 20.79 -18.28
C PRO A 59 -11.54 21.70 -18.53
N GLU A 60 -11.73 23.01 -18.36
CA GLU A 60 -10.70 24.00 -18.55
C GLU A 60 -10.57 24.92 -17.34
N TRP A 61 -9.32 25.21 -16.93
CA TRP A 61 -9.04 26.18 -15.90
C TRP A 61 -9.07 27.59 -16.49
N LYS A 62 -9.89 28.49 -15.93
CA LYS A 62 -9.93 29.91 -16.30
C LYS A 62 -9.54 30.77 -15.12
N VAL A 63 -8.89 31.89 -15.39
CA VAL A 63 -8.60 32.93 -14.40
C VAL A 63 -9.71 33.95 -14.46
N GLU A 64 -10.41 34.16 -13.37
CA GLU A 64 -11.47 35.16 -13.27
C GLU A 64 -10.89 36.58 -13.06
N LYS A 65 -11.75 37.60 -13.09
CA LYS A 65 -11.35 38.99 -12.96
C LYS A 65 -10.65 39.32 -11.63
N ASP A 66 -10.97 38.57 -10.59
CA ASP A 66 -10.36 38.71 -9.25
C ASP A 66 -9.00 37.96 -9.11
N GLY A 67 -8.51 37.33 -10.21
CA GLY A 67 -7.32 36.53 -10.23
C GLY A 67 -7.51 35.09 -9.76
N SER A 68 -8.72 34.68 -9.34
CA SER A 68 -8.99 33.32 -8.91
C SER A 68 -9.00 32.35 -10.10
N LYS A 69 -8.46 31.13 -9.87
CA LYS A 69 -8.44 30.06 -10.86
C LYS A 69 -9.65 29.15 -10.62
N VAL A 70 -10.55 29.10 -11.56
CA VAL A 70 -11.81 28.34 -11.49
C VAL A 70 -11.90 27.33 -12.63
N LEU A 71 -12.38 26.13 -12.33
CA LEU A 71 -12.58 25.06 -13.31
C LEU A 71 -13.95 25.25 -13.98
N TYR A 72 -13.94 25.23 -15.31
CA TYR A 72 -15.15 25.30 -16.13
C TYR A 72 -15.35 24.01 -16.91
N ARG A 73 -16.61 23.65 -17.11
CA ARG A 73 -17.05 22.57 -17.99
C ARG A 73 -18.32 23.01 -18.74
N ASP A 74 -18.30 22.89 -20.05
CA ASP A 74 -19.43 23.33 -20.93
C ASP A 74 -19.87 24.80 -20.69
N GLY A 75 -18.88 25.67 -20.40
CA GLY A 75 -19.11 27.07 -20.15
C GLY A 75 -19.66 27.44 -18.77
N LYS A 76 -19.92 26.45 -17.91
CA LYS A 76 -20.37 26.62 -16.52
C LYS A 76 -19.26 26.32 -15.53
N ARG A 77 -19.33 26.90 -14.33
CA ARG A 77 -18.40 26.59 -13.24
C ARG A 77 -18.57 25.14 -12.76
N ALA A 78 -17.48 24.41 -12.66
CA ALA A 78 -17.47 23.03 -12.19
C ALA A 78 -17.62 22.95 -10.67
N LEU A 79 -18.21 21.87 -10.19
CA LEU A 79 -18.44 21.55 -8.78
C LEU A 79 -18.18 20.05 -8.52
N LYS A 80 -17.95 19.70 -7.25
CA LYS A 80 -17.79 18.32 -6.77
C LYS A 80 -16.64 17.59 -7.49
N TRP A 81 -16.78 16.29 -7.72
CA TRP A 81 -15.75 15.48 -8.38
C TRP A 81 -15.64 15.80 -9.87
N GLN A 82 -14.46 16.15 -10.32
CA GLN A 82 -14.14 16.43 -11.72
C GLN A 82 -12.92 15.63 -12.16
N ALA A 83 -13.03 14.96 -13.30
CA ALA A 83 -11.88 14.35 -13.98
C ALA A 83 -11.11 15.42 -14.76
N VAL A 84 -9.83 15.60 -14.48
CA VAL A 84 -8.94 16.59 -15.09
C VAL A 84 -7.57 15.94 -15.31
N ASP A 85 -7.04 16.00 -16.54
CA ASP A 85 -5.66 15.57 -16.87
C ASP A 85 -5.29 14.18 -16.31
N ASN A 86 -6.14 13.18 -16.50
CA ASN A 86 -5.96 11.80 -16.00
C ASN A 86 -5.95 11.65 -14.46
N THR A 87 -6.39 12.65 -13.73
CA THR A 87 -6.58 12.61 -12.28
C THR A 87 -7.92 13.23 -11.88
N TRP A 88 -8.13 13.36 -10.57
CA TRP A 88 -9.37 13.90 -10.03
C TRP A 88 -9.10 15.14 -9.20
N VAL A 89 -10.03 16.07 -9.24
CA VAL A 89 -10.13 17.20 -8.33
C VAL A 89 -11.52 17.19 -7.68
N PHE A 90 -11.61 17.73 -6.49
CA PHE A 90 -12.91 18.02 -5.87
C PHE A 90 -13.07 19.52 -5.74
N ILE A 91 -14.07 20.06 -6.40
CA ILE A 91 -14.39 21.49 -6.38
C ILE A 91 -15.45 21.73 -5.32
N GLY A 92 -15.11 22.54 -4.33
CA GLY A 92 -16.01 22.95 -3.27
C GLY A 92 -17.11 23.92 -3.76
N ASP A 93 -18.06 24.24 -2.88
CA ASP A 93 -19.18 25.14 -3.21
C ASP A 93 -18.73 26.59 -3.47
N ASN A 94 -17.50 26.93 -3.10
CA ASN A 94 -16.84 28.20 -3.42
C ASN A 94 -16.11 28.19 -4.77
N PHE A 95 -16.32 27.17 -5.61
CA PHE A 95 -15.70 26.92 -6.92
C PHE A 95 -14.18 26.78 -6.91
N LYS A 96 -13.58 26.52 -5.73
CA LYS A 96 -12.14 26.28 -5.58
C LYS A 96 -11.85 24.79 -5.35
N PRO A 97 -10.71 24.29 -5.85
CA PRO A 97 -10.27 22.93 -5.56
C PRO A 97 -9.92 22.80 -4.07
N LEU A 98 -10.35 21.70 -3.47
CA LEU A 98 -9.93 21.34 -2.12
C LEU A 98 -8.48 20.89 -2.09
N LYS A 99 -7.82 21.04 -0.94
CA LYS A 99 -6.43 20.67 -0.70
C LYS A 99 -6.29 19.94 0.64
N GLY A 100 -5.20 19.21 0.79
CA GLY A 100 -4.93 18.42 1.99
C GLY A 100 -5.92 17.28 2.20
N TRP A 101 -6.02 16.82 3.43
CA TRP A 101 -6.96 15.76 3.81
C TRP A 101 -8.40 16.27 3.85
N GLN A 102 -9.27 15.52 3.19
CA GLN A 102 -10.70 15.81 3.12
C GLN A 102 -11.51 14.54 3.40
N VAL A 103 -12.64 14.70 4.10
CA VAL A 103 -13.65 13.64 4.27
C VAL A 103 -14.79 13.94 3.30
N LEU A 104 -14.82 13.22 2.19
CA LEU A 104 -15.72 13.49 1.07
C LEU A 104 -16.57 12.26 0.76
N PRO A 105 -17.71 12.45 0.07
CA PRO A 105 -18.44 11.34 -0.49
C PRO A 105 -17.54 10.48 -1.39
N VAL A 106 -17.56 9.17 -1.20
CA VAL A 106 -16.93 8.23 -2.13
C VAL A 106 -17.58 8.45 -3.50
N VAL A 107 -16.75 8.44 -4.55
CA VAL A 107 -17.19 8.76 -5.92
C VAL A 107 -18.41 7.94 -6.30
N GLN A 108 -19.55 8.60 -6.40
CA GLN A 108 -20.83 8.02 -6.83
C GLN A 108 -21.33 8.73 -8.08
N GLN A 109 -22.16 8.05 -8.84
CA GLN A 109 -22.61 8.46 -10.17
C GLN A 109 -23.21 9.88 -10.24
N GLY A 110 -23.95 10.31 -9.25
CA GLY A 110 -24.60 11.63 -9.21
C GLY A 110 -23.70 12.80 -8.78
N LEU A 111 -22.42 12.53 -8.46
CA LEU A 111 -21.47 13.55 -7.96
C LEU A 111 -20.32 13.83 -8.91
N ILE A 112 -20.30 13.20 -10.08
CA ILE A 112 -19.20 13.29 -11.05
C ILE A 112 -19.56 14.30 -12.12
N ASN A 113 -18.61 15.22 -12.42
CA ASN A 113 -18.75 16.23 -13.48
C ASN A 113 -19.94 17.19 -13.32
N VAL A 114 -20.30 17.47 -12.09
CA VAL A 114 -21.35 18.42 -11.73
C VAL A 114 -20.94 19.85 -12.10
N VAL A 115 -21.86 20.65 -12.58
CA VAL A 115 -21.64 22.08 -12.85
C VAL A 115 -22.69 22.95 -12.12
N GLU A 116 -22.42 24.23 -12.04
CA GLU A 116 -23.32 25.21 -11.44
C GLU A 116 -24.73 25.14 -12.10
N GLY A 117 -25.76 25.00 -11.27
CA GLY A 117 -27.16 24.89 -11.69
C GLY A 117 -27.65 23.46 -11.94
N ASP A 118 -26.77 22.44 -11.76
CA ASP A 118 -27.23 21.05 -11.80
C ASP A 118 -28.02 20.70 -10.54
N ASP A 119 -29.10 19.95 -10.71
CA ASP A 119 -29.89 19.40 -9.62
C ASP A 119 -29.28 18.07 -9.17
N ILE A 120 -28.68 18.07 -8.00
CA ILE A 120 -27.93 16.90 -7.47
C ILE A 120 -28.86 16.14 -6.52
N HIS A 121 -29.52 15.11 -7.03
CA HIS A 121 -30.22 14.15 -6.19
C HIS A 121 -29.26 13.06 -5.69
N THR A 122 -28.80 13.16 -4.44
CA THR A 122 -27.94 12.15 -3.82
C THR A 122 -28.61 11.49 -2.62
N SER A 123 -28.65 10.16 -2.60
CA SER A 123 -28.71 9.43 -1.33
C SER A 123 -27.44 9.76 -0.54
N VAL A 124 -27.50 9.78 0.81
CA VAL A 124 -26.31 10.06 1.65
C VAL A 124 -25.22 9.05 1.28
N PRO A 125 -24.15 9.46 0.61
CA PRO A 125 -23.12 8.54 0.18
C PRO A 125 -22.21 8.17 1.35
N ASP A 126 -21.57 6.98 1.25
CA ASP A 126 -20.46 6.65 2.10
C ASP A 126 -19.37 7.72 1.99
N LYS A 127 -18.76 8.06 3.12
CA LYS A 127 -17.68 9.05 3.17
C LYS A 127 -16.34 8.33 3.28
N GLY A 128 -15.33 8.88 2.62
CA GLY A 128 -13.97 8.39 2.66
C GLY A 128 -12.95 9.51 2.86
N TYR A 129 -11.71 9.12 3.16
CA TYR A 129 -10.58 10.03 3.32
C TYR A 129 -9.84 10.17 2.01
N PHE A 130 -9.67 11.42 1.55
CA PHE A 130 -8.98 11.76 0.31
C PHE A 130 -7.90 12.80 0.59
N TYR A 131 -6.77 12.69 -0.09
CA TYR A 131 -5.71 13.67 0.00
C TYR A 131 -5.49 14.36 -1.35
N PHE A 132 -5.51 15.70 -1.34
CA PHE A 132 -5.24 16.53 -2.52
C PHE A 132 -3.96 17.33 -2.29
N ASN A 133 -3.11 17.38 -3.31
CA ASN A 133 -1.90 18.19 -3.24
C ASN A 133 -2.18 19.70 -3.24
N GLU A 134 -1.13 20.53 -3.20
CA GLU A 134 -1.25 21.99 -3.19
C GLU A 134 -1.91 22.56 -4.45
N GLN A 135 -1.93 21.83 -5.55
CA GLN A 135 -2.63 22.17 -6.77
C GLN A 135 -4.08 21.70 -6.79
N GLY A 136 -4.52 20.95 -5.76
CA GLY A 136 -5.88 20.40 -5.65
C GLY A 136 -6.10 19.08 -6.39
N TYR A 137 -5.05 18.40 -6.84
CA TYR A 137 -5.16 17.10 -7.49
C TYR A 137 -5.13 15.96 -6.49
N LEU A 138 -6.06 15.00 -6.65
CA LEU A 138 -6.13 13.80 -5.84
C LEU A 138 -4.82 13.01 -5.90
N GLN A 139 -4.34 12.62 -4.74
CA GLN A 139 -3.19 11.74 -4.58
C GLN A 139 -3.65 10.35 -4.16
N GLU A 140 -3.02 9.34 -4.76
CA GLU A 140 -3.26 7.92 -4.45
C GLU A 140 -1.90 7.25 -4.19
N LYS A 141 -1.94 6.10 -3.54
CA LYS A 141 -0.76 5.32 -3.17
C LYS A 141 0.06 6.03 -2.07
N TRP A 142 1.31 6.37 -2.32
CA TRP A 142 2.18 7.00 -1.32
C TRP A 142 1.94 8.51 -1.24
N VAL A 143 1.63 8.98 -0.04
CA VAL A 143 1.41 10.40 0.27
C VAL A 143 2.34 10.78 1.42
N PHE A 144 3.07 11.89 1.25
CA PHE A 144 3.88 12.48 2.33
C PHE A 144 3.12 13.66 2.92
N ASP A 145 2.79 13.57 4.20
CA ASP A 145 2.01 14.58 4.91
C ASP A 145 2.49 14.73 6.34
N ASP A 146 2.68 15.97 6.79
CA ASP A 146 3.15 16.31 8.13
C ASP A 146 4.39 15.49 8.55
N GLY A 147 5.40 15.46 7.67
CA GLY A 147 6.69 14.79 7.93
C GLY A 147 6.62 13.26 7.96
N LYS A 148 5.51 12.63 7.57
CA LYS A 148 5.34 11.18 7.58
C LYS A 148 4.72 10.67 6.28
N TRP A 149 5.14 9.47 5.88
CA TRP A 149 4.53 8.77 4.78
C TRP A 149 3.23 8.08 5.21
N MET A 150 2.26 8.11 4.31
CA MET A 150 0.99 7.39 4.39
C MET A 150 0.77 6.62 3.08
N TYR A 151 -0.06 5.60 3.09
CA TYR A 151 -0.42 4.87 1.89
C TYR A 151 -1.93 4.78 1.73
N ILE A 152 -2.42 5.05 0.52
CA ILE A 152 -3.83 4.99 0.15
C ILE A 152 -4.00 3.77 -0.76
N PRO A 153 -4.39 2.59 -0.23
CA PRO A 153 -4.53 1.36 -1.03
C PRO A 153 -5.69 1.46 -2.02
N GLU A 154 -6.77 2.09 -1.60
CA GLU A 154 -7.97 2.34 -2.39
C GLU A 154 -8.57 3.70 -2.04
N ARG A 155 -9.39 4.25 -2.94
CA ARG A 155 -10.03 5.55 -2.73
C ARG A 155 -10.85 5.58 -1.44
N GLY A 156 -10.69 6.64 -0.70
CA GLY A 156 -11.42 6.88 0.54
C GLY A 156 -10.89 6.17 1.77
N LYS A 157 -9.77 5.42 1.67
CA LYS A 157 -9.15 4.74 2.80
C LYS A 157 -7.65 4.93 2.80
N TYR A 158 -7.07 5.20 3.95
CA TYR A 158 -5.63 5.12 4.18
C TYR A 158 -5.29 3.81 4.91
N ALA A 159 -4.05 3.34 4.73
CA ALA A 159 -3.57 2.12 5.35
C ALA A 159 -3.44 2.30 6.88
N VAL A 160 -3.83 1.27 7.62
CA VAL A 160 -3.55 1.10 9.05
C VAL A 160 -3.05 -0.33 9.26
N ASP A 161 -2.31 -0.54 10.35
CA ASP A 161 -1.71 -1.83 10.67
C ASP A 161 -0.77 -2.35 9.56
N TRP A 162 -0.63 -3.67 9.42
CA TRP A 162 0.23 -4.28 8.44
C TRP A 162 -0.36 -4.25 7.03
N LEU A 163 0.45 -3.82 6.06
CA LEU A 163 0.09 -3.86 4.65
C LEU A 163 1.29 -4.30 3.80
N GLN A 164 1.07 -5.28 2.94
CA GLN A 164 2.05 -5.68 1.94
C GLN A 164 1.90 -4.82 0.68
N ILE A 165 2.99 -4.13 0.30
CA ILE A 165 3.06 -3.29 -0.90
C ILE A 165 4.25 -3.78 -1.72
N LYS A 166 4.03 -4.35 -2.91
CA LYS A 166 5.07 -4.94 -3.75
C LYS A 166 5.97 -5.83 -2.91
N ASP A 167 5.75 -6.94 -2.54
CA ASP A 167 6.57 -7.94 -1.83
C ASP A 167 7.22 -7.49 -0.49
N LYS A 168 7.00 -6.24 -0.04
CA LYS A 168 7.49 -5.72 1.22
C LYS A 168 6.35 -5.41 2.18
N TRP A 169 6.54 -5.72 3.47
CA TRP A 169 5.59 -5.39 4.52
C TRP A 169 5.92 -4.05 5.14
N TYR A 170 4.87 -3.25 5.38
CA TYR A 170 4.91 -1.95 6.04
C TYR A 170 3.91 -1.94 7.19
N TYR A 171 4.19 -1.17 8.21
CA TYR A 171 3.27 -0.98 9.33
C TYR A 171 2.87 0.49 9.45
N PHE A 172 1.56 0.72 9.53
CA PHE A 172 0.97 2.04 9.69
C PHE A 172 0.24 2.11 11.04
N ASN A 173 0.40 3.23 11.75
CA ASN A 173 -0.36 3.42 12.98
C ASN A 173 -1.84 3.71 12.68
N GLN A 174 -2.66 3.83 13.74
CA GLN A 174 -4.10 4.08 13.61
C GLN A 174 -4.45 5.44 12.97
N SER A 175 -3.49 6.36 12.87
CA SER A 175 -3.60 7.62 12.12
C SER A 175 -3.10 7.50 10.67
N GLY A 176 -2.80 6.29 10.19
CA GLY A 176 -2.28 6.04 8.83
C GLY A 176 -0.83 6.42 8.62
N LYS A 177 -0.08 6.85 9.64
CA LYS A 177 1.33 7.24 9.51
C LYS A 177 2.22 6.00 9.48
N MET A 178 3.04 5.85 8.43
CA MET A 178 4.03 4.79 8.29
C MET A 178 5.03 4.82 9.44
N GLN A 179 5.34 3.66 9.97
CA GLN A 179 6.28 3.49 11.07
C GLN A 179 7.67 3.06 10.54
N THR A 180 8.71 3.41 11.28
CA THR A 180 10.10 3.01 11.06
C THR A 180 10.75 2.62 12.38
N GLY A 181 11.89 1.95 12.34
CA GLY A 181 12.63 1.51 13.52
C GLY A 181 11.98 0.33 14.25
N TRP A 182 12.35 0.17 15.50
CA TRP A 182 11.84 -0.91 16.36
C TRP A 182 10.35 -0.78 16.65
N LYS A 183 9.63 -1.89 16.51
CA LYS A 183 8.20 -1.97 16.78
C LYS A 183 7.84 -3.22 17.54
N MET A 184 7.26 -3.06 18.73
CA MET A 184 6.67 -4.19 19.47
C MET A 184 5.17 -4.26 19.19
N LEU A 185 4.71 -5.40 18.68
CA LEU A 185 3.31 -5.67 18.40
C LEU A 185 2.95 -7.04 18.97
N ASN A 186 1.95 -7.08 19.84
CA ASN A 186 1.49 -8.30 20.50
C ASN A 186 2.62 -9.13 21.16
N GLY A 187 3.58 -8.43 21.80
CA GLY A 187 4.72 -9.07 22.48
C GLY A 187 5.86 -9.53 21.55
N VAL A 188 5.77 -9.27 20.25
CA VAL A 188 6.80 -9.63 19.25
C VAL A 188 7.48 -8.34 18.75
N TRP A 189 8.82 -8.36 18.69
CA TRP A 189 9.59 -7.27 18.12
C TRP A 189 9.80 -7.46 16.62
N TYR A 190 9.63 -6.36 15.89
CA TYR A 190 9.90 -6.19 14.47
C TYR A 190 10.85 -5.01 14.26
N TYR A 191 11.55 -4.99 13.14
CA TYR A 191 12.34 -3.84 12.73
C TYR A 191 11.91 -3.38 11.34
N LEU A 192 11.55 -2.10 11.24
CA LEU A 192 11.16 -1.43 10.01
C LEU A 192 12.30 -0.49 9.63
N ASN A 193 12.92 -0.69 8.48
CA ASN A 193 14.04 0.14 8.04
C ASN A 193 13.63 1.60 7.78
N GLU A 194 14.56 2.45 7.37
CA GLU A 194 14.31 3.86 7.10
C GLU A 194 13.26 4.09 6.01
N SER A 195 13.13 3.18 5.06
CA SER A 195 12.07 3.22 4.04
C SER A 195 10.71 2.71 4.54
N GLY A 196 10.61 2.28 5.80
CA GLY A 196 9.43 1.68 6.42
C GLY A 196 9.23 0.20 6.13
N ALA A 197 10.09 -0.42 5.31
CA ALA A 197 9.97 -1.83 4.98
C ALA A 197 10.41 -2.70 6.17
N MET A 198 9.61 -3.74 6.47
CA MET A 198 9.94 -4.74 7.50
C MET A 198 11.16 -5.56 7.07
N GLU A 199 12.10 -5.69 7.99
CA GLU A 199 13.32 -6.48 7.80
C GLU A 199 13.11 -7.94 8.20
N THR A 200 13.85 -8.82 7.51
CA THR A 200 13.93 -10.26 7.78
C THR A 200 15.38 -10.71 7.64
N GLY A 201 15.73 -11.85 8.24
CA GLY A 201 17.11 -12.35 8.25
C GLY A 201 18.02 -11.55 9.17
N TRP A 202 19.28 -11.44 8.80
CA TRP A 202 20.29 -10.72 9.56
C TRP A 202 20.22 -9.22 9.36
N VAL A 203 20.16 -8.46 10.46
CA VAL A 203 20.08 -7.00 10.44
C VAL A 203 21.02 -6.42 11.47
N GLN A 204 21.79 -5.42 11.08
CA GLN A 204 22.61 -4.66 12.00
C GLN A 204 21.93 -3.33 12.36
N VAL A 205 21.71 -3.10 13.65
CA VAL A 205 21.12 -1.87 14.18
C VAL A 205 22.04 -1.34 15.28
N ASP A 206 22.45 -0.10 15.18
CA ASP A 206 23.35 0.56 16.14
C ASP A 206 24.61 -0.28 16.48
N GLY A 207 25.21 -0.90 15.46
CA GLY A 207 26.40 -1.74 15.58
C GLY A 207 26.18 -3.14 16.14
N LYS A 208 24.97 -3.51 16.50
CA LYS A 208 24.61 -4.83 17.05
C LYS A 208 23.86 -5.65 16.02
N TRP A 209 24.12 -6.97 15.97
CA TRP A 209 23.44 -7.88 15.07
C TRP A 209 22.20 -8.48 15.71
N TYR A 210 21.14 -8.57 14.91
CA TYR A 210 19.85 -9.19 15.22
C TYR A 210 19.47 -10.16 14.12
N TYR A 211 18.61 -11.11 14.44
CA TYR A 211 18.05 -12.01 13.44
C TYR A 211 16.53 -12.02 13.52
N PHE A 212 15.90 -11.83 12.37
CA PHE A 212 14.45 -11.87 12.21
C PHE A 212 14.08 -13.06 11.34
N ASN A 213 13.09 -13.83 11.74
CA ASN A 213 12.61 -14.93 10.91
C ASN A 213 11.88 -14.42 9.66
N THR A 214 11.38 -15.32 8.82
CA THR A 214 10.69 -14.98 7.56
C THR A 214 9.38 -14.21 7.76
N SER A 215 8.79 -14.27 8.96
CA SER A 215 7.62 -13.46 9.32
C SER A 215 8.00 -12.09 9.92
N GLY A 216 9.29 -11.73 9.94
CA GLY A 216 9.80 -10.49 10.51
C GLY A 216 9.92 -10.48 12.04
N SER A 217 9.65 -11.60 12.73
CA SER A 217 9.75 -11.68 14.18
C SER A 217 11.20 -11.77 14.64
N MET A 218 11.62 -10.86 15.53
CA MET A 218 12.95 -10.91 16.16
C MET A 218 13.15 -12.22 16.91
N GLN A 219 14.29 -12.85 16.71
CA GLN A 219 14.64 -14.11 17.36
C GLN A 219 15.48 -13.86 18.60
N THR A 220 15.33 -14.75 19.59
CA THR A 220 16.11 -14.79 20.84
C THR A 220 16.51 -16.24 21.15
N GLY A 221 17.51 -16.42 21.98
CA GLY A 221 18.04 -17.76 22.29
C GLY A 221 18.83 -18.36 21.12
N TRP A 222 18.80 -19.68 21.01
CA TRP A 222 19.56 -20.39 19.98
C TRP A 222 18.86 -20.36 18.63
N VAL A 223 19.60 -19.99 17.60
CA VAL A 223 19.15 -19.95 16.19
C VAL A 223 20.17 -20.68 15.33
N GLN A 224 19.70 -21.61 14.51
CA GLN A 224 20.52 -22.26 13.50
C GLN A 224 20.37 -21.53 12.16
N TRP A 225 21.49 -21.17 11.55
CA TRP A 225 21.53 -20.55 10.23
C TRP A 225 22.77 -21.03 9.46
N ASN A 226 22.56 -21.52 8.23
CA ASN A 226 23.62 -22.09 7.38
C ASN A 226 24.53 -23.07 8.13
N ASP A 227 23.91 -24.08 8.75
CA ASP A 227 24.59 -25.16 9.51
C ASP A 227 25.40 -24.70 10.73
N ALA A 228 25.37 -23.44 11.11
CA ALA A 228 25.98 -22.89 12.29
C ALA A 228 24.94 -22.44 13.32
N TRP A 229 25.30 -22.58 14.62
CA TRP A 229 24.45 -22.08 15.70
C TRP A 229 24.93 -20.71 16.15
N TYR A 230 23.95 -19.86 16.46
CA TYR A 230 24.12 -18.52 17.02
C TYR A 230 23.27 -18.38 18.27
N TYR A 231 23.65 -17.50 19.16
CA TYR A 231 22.85 -17.20 20.33
C TYR A 231 22.52 -15.73 20.42
N PHE A 232 21.25 -15.45 20.64
CA PHE A 232 20.71 -14.09 20.79
C PHE A 232 20.23 -13.89 22.23
N ALA A 233 20.63 -12.78 22.84
CA ALA A 233 20.16 -12.40 24.17
C ALA A 233 18.63 -12.22 24.21
N PRO A 234 18.00 -12.17 25.39
CA PRO A 234 16.58 -11.82 25.50
C PRO A 234 16.24 -10.45 24.89
N SER A 235 17.21 -9.54 24.83
CA SER A 235 17.10 -8.25 24.11
C SER A 235 17.20 -8.37 22.58
N GLY A 236 17.45 -9.57 22.03
CA GLY A 236 17.59 -9.86 20.61
C GLY A 236 19.01 -9.69 20.06
N GLU A 237 19.95 -9.16 20.80
CA GLU A 237 21.34 -8.94 20.34
C GLU A 237 22.10 -10.25 20.20
N MET A 238 22.79 -10.46 19.08
CA MET A 238 23.71 -11.57 18.89
C MET A 238 24.84 -11.52 19.95
N LYS A 239 25.12 -12.65 20.57
CA LYS A 239 26.18 -12.80 21.55
C LYS A 239 27.47 -13.32 20.91
N THR A 240 28.59 -12.91 21.49
CA THR A 240 29.91 -13.44 21.25
C THR A 240 30.55 -13.79 22.60
N GLY A 241 31.60 -14.64 22.61
CA GLY A 241 32.20 -15.13 23.82
C GLY A 241 31.37 -16.21 24.49
N TRP A 242 31.58 -16.42 25.79
CA TRP A 242 30.95 -17.49 26.55
C TRP A 242 29.49 -17.16 26.90
N VAL A 243 28.61 -18.12 26.68
CA VAL A 243 27.20 -18.07 27.12
C VAL A 243 26.86 -19.35 27.88
N GLU A 244 26.10 -19.21 28.95
CA GLU A 244 25.51 -20.33 29.67
C GLU A 244 24.11 -20.59 29.17
N SER A 245 23.81 -21.85 28.86
CA SER A 245 22.48 -22.26 28.46
C SER A 245 22.20 -23.67 28.98
N SER A 246 21.12 -23.85 29.71
CA SER A 246 20.70 -25.14 30.28
C SER A 246 21.80 -25.82 31.10
N GLY A 247 22.55 -25.05 31.89
CA GLY A 247 23.61 -25.56 32.76
C GLY A 247 24.89 -25.97 32.04
N LYS A 248 25.05 -25.63 30.77
CA LYS A 248 26.27 -25.85 29.98
C LYS A 248 26.78 -24.53 29.42
N TRP A 249 28.11 -24.47 29.24
CA TRP A 249 28.81 -23.33 28.68
C TRP A 249 29.11 -23.57 27.20
N TYR A 250 28.88 -22.56 26.36
CA TYR A 250 29.13 -22.56 24.92
C TYR A 250 29.93 -21.32 24.54
N PHE A 251 30.80 -21.43 23.57
CA PHE A 251 31.61 -20.31 23.09
C PHE A 251 31.13 -19.85 21.70
N LEU A 252 30.77 -18.58 21.60
CA LEU A 252 30.40 -17.91 20.34
C LEU A 252 31.65 -17.14 19.86
N LYS A 253 32.09 -17.42 18.64
CA LYS A 253 33.22 -16.74 17.99
C LYS A 253 32.89 -15.26 17.75
N GLU A 254 33.87 -14.46 17.32
CA GLU A 254 33.66 -13.04 17.01
C GLU A 254 32.59 -12.80 15.93
N ASN A 255 32.45 -13.76 15.00
CA ASN A 255 31.40 -13.73 13.99
C ASN A 255 30.03 -14.26 14.48
N GLY A 256 29.91 -14.58 15.77
CA GLY A 256 28.71 -15.11 16.42
C GLY A 256 28.49 -16.61 16.29
N GLN A 257 29.25 -17.33 15.46
CA GLN A 257 29.10 -18.79 15.30
C GLN A 257 29.54 -19.53 16.54
N MET A 258 28.77 -20.52 16.97
CA MET A 258 29.16 -21.42 18.06
C MET A 258 30.37 -22.28 17.66
N ALA A 259 31.37 -22.34 18.51
CA ALA A 259 32.51 -23.25 18.38
C ALA A 259 32.04 -24.69 18.60
N VAL A 260 32.54 -25.63 17.78
CA VAL A 260 32.16 -27.06 17.83
C VAL A 260 33.39 -27.92 17.56
N SER A 261 33.64 -28.91 18.40
CA SER A 261 34.78 -29.86 18.27
C SER A 261 36.14 -29.16 18.10
N GLU A 262 36.33 -28.01 18.70
CA GLU A 262 37.55 -27.21 18.54
C GLU A 262 38.02 -26.60 19.87
N LYS A 263 39.23 -26.06 19.85
CA LYS A 263 39.78 -25.28 20.96
C LYS A 263 39.42 -23.81 20.76
N THR A 264 38.80 -23.19 21.77
CA THR A 264 38.43 -21.78 21.76
C THR A 264 39.64 -20.85 21.77
N ALA A 265 39.47 -19.60 21.40
CA ALA A 265 40.55 -18.61 21.34
C ALA A 265 41.26 -18.41 22.70
N ASP A 266 40.56 -18.59 23.81
CA ASP A 266 41.05 -18.49 25.18
C ASP A 266 41.51 -19.84 25.74
N GLY A 267 41.57 -20.89 24.90
CA GLY A 267 42.29 -22.14 25.20
C GLY A 267 41.44 -23.26 25.76
N TYR A 268 40.13 -23.12 25.86
CA TYR A 268 39.24 -24.18 26.35
C TYR A 268 38.78 -25.11 25.22
N GLN A 269 38.45 -26.34 25.54
CA GLN A 269 37.97 -27.34 24.58
C GLN A 269 36.44 -27.43 24.63
N VAL A 270 35.79 -27.45 23.44
CA VAL A 270 34.35 -27.73 23.31
C VAL A 270 34.11 -29.02 22.53
N ASP A 271 33.06 -29.75 22.89
CA ASP A 271 32.71 -31.03 22.27
C ASP A 271 31.95 -30.88 20.96
N ALA A 272 31.48 -31.99 20.37
CA ALA A 272 30.72 -32.03 19.14
C ALA A 272 29.34 -31.37 19.28
N THR A 273 28.87 -31.11 20.49
CA THR A 273 27.60 -30.35 20.72
C THR A 273 27.87 -28.86 20.97
N GLY A 274 29.15 -28.43 20.98
CA GLY A 274 29.60 -27.09 21.32
C GLY A 274 29.73 -26.84 22.83
N ALA A 275 29.44 -27.84 23.67
CA ALA A 275 29.54 -27.68 25.11
C ALA A 275 30.98 -27.72 25.59
N TRP A 276 31.34 -26.87 26.56
CA TRP A 276 32.64 -26.87 27.20
C TRP A 276 32.93 -28.19 27.91
N ILE A 277 34.10 -28.72 27.64
CA ILE A 277 34.64 -29.92 28.32
C ILE A 277 35.54 -29.46 29.48
N ARG A 278 35.22 -29.88 30.69
CA ARG A 278 36.06 -29.61 31.89
C ARG A 278 37.33 -30.43 31.88
#